data_1b9b9a014612b87b602e435f2ce2f6c2
#
_entry.id   1b9b9a014612b87b602e435f2ce2f6c2
#
_cell.length_a   1.000
_cell.length_b   1.000
_cell.length_c   1.000
_cell.angle_alpha   90.00
_cell.angle_beta   90.00
_cell.angle_gamma   90.00
#
_symmetry.space_group_name_H-M   'P 1'
#
loop_
_entity.id
_entity.type
_entity.pdbx_description
1 polymer ?
#
loop_
_entity_poly.entity_id
_entity_poly.type
_entity_poly.pdbx_seq_one_letter_code
_entity_poly.pdbx_strand_id
1 'polypeptide(L)'
;MATSYTYTHTVETDVTPEAIWALYEDVTSWPSWDAQAERITRNGPFQAGTTGTMKFVGQEALEYRLAKVKPLREFVDETPVGALVVRVSHLLEPLPDGRARITYAAEIDGPQDEAQQVGPMITADFPETMASLVALAKERSS
;
A
#
# COMPACT_ATOMS: atom_id res chain seq x y z
N MET A 1 11.23 16.57 8.80
CA MET A 1 10.37 16.43 9.97
C MET A 1 10.46 15.04 10.54
N ALA A 2 10.35 14.92 11.86
CA ALA A 2 10.41 13.61 12.49
C ALA A 2 9.14 12.81 12.23
N THR A 3 9.28 11.50 12.06
CA THR A 3 8.16 10.59 11.95
C THR A 3 7.48 10.46 13.31
N SER A 4 6.17 10.63 13.34
CA SER A 4 5.38 10.64 14.58
C SER A 4 4.66 9.33 14.86
N TYR A 5 4.56 8.44 13.86
CA TYR A 5 3.94 7.13 14.01
C TYR A 5 4.53 6.18 12.98
N THR A 6 4.78 4.94 13.39
CA THR A 6 5.24 3.89 12.47
C THR A 6 4.49 2.60 12.76
N TYR A 7 4.33 1.78 11.72
CA TYR A 7 3.72 0.47 11.84
C TYR A 7 4.28 -0.42 10.73
N THR A 8 4.54 -1.68 11.04
CA THR A 8 5.07 -2.63 10.07
C THR A 8 4.36 -3.98 10.23
N HIS A 9 3.99 -4.60 9.11
CA HIS A 9 3.44 -5.95 9.10
C HIS A 9 4.03 -6.71 7.92
N THR A 10 4.42 -7.95 8.15
CA THR A 10 5.08 -8.80 7.15
C THR A 10 4.35 -10.13 7.00
N VAL A 11 4.22 -10.58 5.76
CA VAL A 11 3.58 -11.86 5.41
C VAL A 11 4.49 -12.60 4.43
N GLU A 12 4.66 -13.89 4.62
CA GLU A 12 5.33 -14.75 3.62
C GLU A 12 4.29 -15.60 2.92
N THR A 13 4.49 -15.84 1.64
CA THR A 13 3.51 -16.54 0.82
C THR A 13 4.22 -17.38 -0.25
N ASP A 14 3.52 -18.39 -0.77
CA ASP A 14 4.00 -19.21 -1.88
C ASP A 14 3.65 -18.61 -3.25
N VAL A 15 3.02 -17.42 -3.27
CA VAL A 15 2.76 -16.68 -4.50
C VAL A 15 4.06 -16.00 -4.95
N THR A 16 4.26 -15.92 -6.28
CA THR A 16 5.48 -15.31 -6.82
C THR A 16 5.45 -13.79 -6.69
N PRO A 17 6.63 -13.14 -6.62
CA PRO A 17 6.69 -11.68 -6.65
C PRO A 17 5.99 -11.08 -7.86
N GLU A 18 6.09 -11.71 -9.02
CA GLU A 18 5.46 -11.23 -10.25
C GLU A 18 3.94 -11.16 -10.14
N ALA A 19 3.33 -12.16 -9.51
CA ALA A 19 1.88 -12.19 -9.31
C ALA A 19 1.41 -11.07 -8.39
N ILE A 20 2.17 -10.77 -7.35
CA ILE A 20 1.88 -9.66 -6.44
C ILE A 20 2.06 -8.32 -7.15
N TRP A 21 3.18 -8.16 -7.86
CA TRP A 21 3.48 -6.90 -8.53
C TRP A 21 2.44 -6.54 -9.58
N ALA A 22 1.92 -7.53 -10.29
CA ALA A 22 0.88 -7.30 -11.29
C ALA A 22 -0.36 -6.61 -10.66
N LEU A 23 -0.71 -6.99 -9.44
CA LEU A 23 -1.83 -6.38 -8.72
C LEU A 23 -1.49 -4.97 -8.22
N TYR A 24 -0.25 -4.71 -7.87
CA TYR A 24 0.19 -3.39 -7.46
C TYR A 24 0.15 -2.39 -8.62
N GLU A 25 0.67 -2.78 -9.78
CA GLU A 25 0.70 -1.91 -10.96
C GLU A 25 -0.70 -1.55 -11.45
N ASP A 26 -1.63 -2.47 -11.35
CA ASP A 26 -3.01 -2.25 -11.76
C ASP A 26 -3.80 -1.65 -10.61
N VAL A 27 -3.67 -0.33 -10.44
CA VAL A 27 -4.31 0.35 -9.31
C VAL A 27 -5.83 0.25 -9.35
N THR A 28 -6.42 0.04 -10.52
CA THR A 28 -7.87 -0.14 -10.63
C THR A 28 -8.32 -1.47 -10.02
N SER A 29 -7.40 -2.40 -9.79
CA SER A 29 -7.70 -3.67 -9.12
C SER A 29 -7.73 -3.57 -7.60
N TRP A 30 -7.19 -2.48 -7.03
CA TRP A 30 -7.04 -2.36 -5.58
C TRP A 30 -8.34 -2.57 -4.81
N PRO A 31 -9.50 -2.06 -5.25
CA PRO A 31 -10.76 -2.38 -4.55
C PRO A 31 -11.08 -3.87 -4.48
N SER A 32 -10.49 -4.69 -5.35
CA SER A 32 -10.73 -6.14 -5.35
C SER A 32 -10.02 -6.86 -4.20
N TRP A 33 -9.01 -6.23 -3.61
CA TRP A 33 -8.26 -6.85 -2.51
C TRP A 33 -8.08 -5.92 -1.30
N ASP A 34 -8.56 -4.68 -1.38
CA ASP A 34 -8.58 -3.74 -0.26
C ASP A 34 -10.03 -3.32 -0.03
N ALA A 35 -10.65 -3.88 1.01
CA ALA A 35 -12.06 -3.67 1.29
C ALA A 35 -12.41 -2.21 1.58
N GLN A 36 -11.44 -1.40 2.02
CA GLN A 36 -11.66 0.01 2.31
C GLN A 36 -11.53 0.89 1.07
N ALA A 37 -10.91 0.40 0.01
CA ALA A 37 -10.72 1.17 -1.21
C ALA A 37 -11.96 1.09 -2.10
N GLU A 38 -12.56 2.24 -2.37
CA GLU A 38 -13.72 2.33 -3.25
C GLU A 38 -13.30 2.56 -4.70
N ARG A 39 -12.33 3.46 -4.90
CA ARG A 39 -11.82 3.78 -6.24
C ARG A 39 -10.39 4.31 -6.14
N ILE A 40 -9.52 3.76 -6.96
CA ILE A 40 -8.13 4.21 -7.05
C ILE A 40 -7.85 4.53 -8.52
N THR A 41 -7.28 5.69 -8.78
CA THR A 41 -6.90 6.09 -10.14
C THR A 41 -5.43 6.48 -10.20
N ARG A 42 -4.89 6.52 -11.39
CA ARG A 42 -3.48 6.86 -11.63
C ARG A 42 -3.41 7.76 -12.86
N ASN A 43 -2.67 8.86 -12.75
CA ASN A 43 -2.58 9.88 -13.80
C ASN A 43 -1.36 9.70 -14.70
N GLY A 44 -0.82 8.50 -14.79
CA GLY A 44 0.35 8.24 -15.61
C GLY A 44 0.87 6.84 -15.33
N PRO A 45 2.09 6.51 -15.80
CA PRO A 45 2.67 5.20 -15.58
C PRO A 45 2.97 4.95 -14.10
N PHE A 46 3.09 3.69 -13.73
CA PHE A 46 3.39 3.29 -12.35
C PHE A 46 4.88 3.50 -12.09
N GLN A 47 5.25 4.73 -11.81
CA GLN A 47 6.63 5.14 -11.57
C GLN A 47 6.68 6.33 -10.63
N ALA A 48 7.88 6.61 -10.09
CA ALA A 48 8.06 7.72 -9.15
C ALA A 48 7.62 9.04 -9.78
N GLY A 49 6.88 9.84 -9.01
CA GLY A 49 6.37 11.13 -9.43
C GLY A 49 4.94 11.11 -9.94
N THR A 50 4.42 9.95 -10.31
CA THR A 50 3.03 9.85 -10.77
C THR A 50 2.08 10.09 -9.61
N THR A 51 1.02 10.86 -9.86
CA THR A 51 -0.04 11.13 -8.89
C THR A 51 -1.30 10.37 -9.26
N GLY A 52 -2.24 10.33 -8.34
CA GLY A 52 -3.54 9.72 -8.58
C GLY A 52 -4.50 10.05 -7.46
N THR A 53 -5.65 9.44 -7.48
CA THR A 53 -6.71 9.67 -6.49
C THR A 53 -7.05 8.37 -5.78
N MET A 54 -7.16 8.44 -4.46
CA MET A 54 -7.65 7.34 -3.63
C MET A 54 -8.95 7.77 -2.99
N LYS A 55 -10.01 6.98 -3.22
CA LYS A 55 -11.30 7.18 -2.56
C LYS A 55 -11.58 5.97 -1.69
N PHE A 56 -11.59 6.20 -0.39
CA PHE A 56 -11.90 5.15 0.58
C PHE A 56 -13.37 5.25 0.98
N VAL A 57 -13.94 4.11 1.38
CA VAL A 57 -15.36 4.03 1.73
C VAL A 57 -15.68 4.99 2.88
N GLY A 58 -16.70 5.83 2.68
CA GLY A 58 -17.15 6.79 3.70
C GLY A 58 -16.27 8.01 3.87
N GLN A 59 -15.27 8.20 3.01
CA GLN A 59 -14.34 9.32 3.12
C GLN A 59 -14.27 10.11 1.82
N GLU A 60 -13.74 11.32 1.88
CA GLU A 60 -13.50 12.12 0.69
C GLU A 60 -12.28 11.58 -0.07
N ALA A 61 -12.23 11.85 -1.37
CA ALA A 61 -11.10 11.45 -2.19
C ALA A 61 -9.84 12.19 -1.77
N LEU A 62 -8.72 11.46 -1.78
CA LEU A 62 -7.40 12.00 -1.45
C LEU A 62 -6.50 11.88 -2.67
N GLU A 63 -5.60 12.85 -2.85
CA GLU A 63 -4.58 12.76 -3.88
C GLU A 63 -3.34 12.09 -3.29
N TYR A 64 -2.82 11.09 -3.97
CA TYR A 64 -1.57 10.44 -3.58
C TYR A 64 -0.50 10.67 -4.64
N ARG A 65 0.75 10.47 -4.26
CA ARG A 65 1.90 10.51 -5.14
C ARG A 65 2.72 9.24 -4.93
N LEU A 66 3.19 8.65 -6.02
CA LEU A 66 4.16 7.57 -5.93
C LEU A 66 5.52 8.19 -5.66
N ALA A 67 5.99 8.09 -4.43
CA ALA A 67 7.26 8.67 -4.02
C ALA A 67 8.44 7.84 -4.50
N LYS A 68 8.22 6.52 -4.69
CA LYS A 68 9.26 5.60 -5.12
C LYS A 68 8.60 4.42 -5.81
N VAL A 69 9.18 3.95 -6.92
CA VAL A 69 8.77 2.71 -7.57
C VAL A 69 10.01 1.98 -8.04
N LYS A 70 10.19 0.76 -7.55
CA LYS A 70 11.30 -0.12 -7.93
C LYS A 70 10.65 -1.45 -8.35
N PRO A 71 10.48 -1.68 -9.65
CA PRO A 71 9.72 -2.83 -10.13
C PRO A 71 10.11 -4.14 -9.47
N LEU A 72 9.13 -4.91 -9.05
CA LEU A 72 9.26 -6.21 -8.38
C LEU A 72 9.95 -6.13 -7.02
N ARG A 73 10.13 -4.94 -6.46
CA ARG A 73 10.82 -4.79 -5.17
C ARG A 73 10.09 -3.88 -4.19
N GLU A 74 9.62 -2.72 -4.65
CA GLU A 74 9.04 -1.75 -3.71
C GLU A 74 8.28 -0.66 -4.44
N PHE A 75 7.17 -0.20 -3.86
CA PHE A 75 6.66 1.12 -4.17
C PHE A 75 6.24 1.81 -2.87
N VAL A 76 6.29 3.14 -2.89
CA VAL A 76 5.91 3.97 -1.76
C VAL A 76 4.87 4.96 -2.25
N ASP A 77 3.70 4.96 -1.63
CA ASP A 77 2.72 6.02 -1.85
C ASP A 77 2.78 7.03 -0.70
N GLU A 78 2.55 8.27 -1.03
CA GLU A 78 2.58 9.38 -0.08
C GLU A 78 1.28 10.17 -0.24
N THR A 79 0.56 10.34 0.86
CA THR A 79 -0.77 10.96 0.84
C THR A 79 -0.88 11.98 1.97
N PRO A 80 -1.12 13.27 1.65
CA PRO A 80 -1.44 14.25 2.68
C PRO A 80 -2.84 13.99 3.22
N VAL A 81 -2.96 13.99 4.54
CA VAL A 81 -4.24 13.82 5.23
C VAL A 81 -4.32 14.90 6.31
N GLY A 82 -4.94 16.03 5.97
CA GLY A 82 -4.96 17.19 6.87
C GLY A 82 -3.54 17.68 7.14
N ALA A 83 -3.16 17.76 8.40
CA ALA A 83 -1.81 18.18 8.81
C ALA A 83 -0.79 17.03 8.76
N LEU A 84 -1.24 15.81 8.43
CA LEU A 84 -0.39 14.64 8.39
C LEU A 84 0.04 14.33 6.97
N VAL A 85 1.20 13.67 6.85
CA VAL A 85 1.62 13.06 5.60
C VAL A 85 1.82 11.56 5.88
N VAL A 86 1.07 10.73 5.17
CA VAL A 86 1.09 9.28 5.35
C VAL A 86 1.89 8.67 4.19
N ARG A 87 2.96 7.94 4.52
CA ARG A 87 3.74 7.19 3.54
C ARG A 87 3.62 5.71 3.86
N VAL A 88 3.28 4.93 2.87
CA VAL A 88 3.24 3.47 3.02
C VAL A 88 4.19 2.86 2.02
N SER A 89 5.19 2.15 2.54
CA SER A 89 6.12 1.38 1.72
C SER A 89 5.57 -0.02 1.56
N HIS A 90 5.56 -0.50 0.31
CA HIS A 90 5.11 -1.85 -0.03
C HIS A 90 6.32 -2.61 -0.52
N LEU A 91 6.98 -3.32 0.39
CA LEU A 91 8.21 -4.07 0.09
C LEU A 91 7.86 -5.46 -0.39
N LEU A 92 8.59 -5.93 -1.39
CA LEU A 92 8.37 -7.22 -2.00
C LEU A 92 9.72 -7.91 -2.19
N GLU A 93 9.94 -8.99 -1.48
CA GLU A 93 11.22 -9.71 -1.52
C GLU A 93 11.02 -11.11 -2.09
N PRO A 94 11.84 -11.52 -3.07
CA PRO A 94 11.81 -12.90 -3.53
C PRO A 94 12.40 -13.82 -2.46
N LEU A 95 11.76 -14.95 -2.25
CA LEU A 95 12.25 -16.01 -1.38
C LEU A 95 12.62 -17.22 -2.22
N PRO A 96 13.37 -18.19 -1.66
CA PRO A 96 13.66 -19.42 -2.36
C PRO A 96 12.38 -20.12 -2.84
N ASP A 97 12.48 -20.87 -3.93
CA ASP A 97 11.39 -21.68 -4.50
C ASP A 97 10.23 -20.86 -5.05
N GLY A 98 10.51 -19.63 -5.51
CA GLY A 98 9.49 -18.79 -6.14
C GLY A 98 8.49 -18.16 -5.17
N ARG A 99 8.79 -18.19 -3.88
CA ARG A 99 7.95 -17.58 -2.83
C ARG A 99 8.25 -16.10 -2.71
N ALA A 100 7.44 -15.41 -1.94
CA ALA A 100 7.61 -13.96 -1.71
C ALA A 100 7.39 -13.59 -0.25
N ARG A 101 8.09 -12.54 0.19
CA ARG A 101 7.83 -11.87 1.45
C ARG A 101 7.30 -10.48 1.15
N ILE A 102 6.17 -10.15 1.75
CA ILE A 102 5.50 -8.86 1.55
C ILE A 102 5.52 -8.10 2.87
N THR A 103 5.96 -6.84 2.84
CA THR A 103 5.99 -5.99 4.03
C THR A 103 5.29 -4.66 3.72
N TYR A 104 4.36 -4.28 4.58
CA TYR A 104 3.78 -2.94 4.57
C TYR A 104 4.38 -2.18 5.74
N ALA A 105 4.98 -1.04 5.45
CA ALA A 105 5.57 -0.17 6.47
C ALA A 105 4.99 1.22 6.33
N ALA A 106 4.25 1.64 7.35
CA ALA A 106 3.64 2.97 7.36
C ALA A 106 4.49 3.93 8.19
N GLU A 107 4.66 5.14 7.68
CA GLU A 107 5.30 6.24 8.39
C GLU A 107 4.39 7.45 8.28
N ILE A 108 4.08 8.09 9.40
CA ILE A 108 3.22 9.28 9.43
C ILE A 108 3.99 10.43 10.06
N ASP A 109 4.13 11.52 9.30
CA ASP A 109 4.75 12.75 9.75
C ASP A 109 3.68 13.76 10.11
N GLY A 110 3.95 14.61 11.08
CA GLY A 110 3.05 15.69 11.47
C GLY A 110 2.91 15.82 12.98
N PRO A 111 1.87 16.51 13.46
CA PRO A 111 1.65 16.66 14.90
C PRO A 111 1.55 15.30 15.58
N GLN A 112 2.33 15.09 16.63
CA GLN A 112 2.47 13.78 17.26
C GLN A 112 1.14 13.26 17.82
N ASP A 113 0.39 14.09 18.51
CA ASP A 113 -0.88 13.66 19.09
C ASP A 113 -1.86 13.17 18.03
N GLU A 114 -1.94 13.91 16.92
CA GLU A 114 -2.82 13.56 15.82
C GLU A 114 -2.37 12.28 15.12
N ALA A 115 -1.07 12.14 14.88
CA ALA A 115 -0.50 10.95 14.25
C ALA A 115 -0.72 9.70 15.11
N GLN A 116 -0.56 9.83 16.43
CA GLN A 116 -0.76 8.71 17.35
C GLN A 116 -2.23 8.31 17.47
N GLN A 117 -3.14 9.24 17.21
CA GLN A 117 -4.57 8.95 17.22
C GLN A 117 -5.04 8.35 15.90
N VAL A 118 -4.59 8.90 14.78
CA VAL A 118 -5.04 8.51 13.44
C VAL A 118 -4.28 7.28 12.91
N GLY A 119 -3.00 7.16 13.26
CA GLY A 119 -2.16 6.07 12.75
C GLY A 119 -2.74 4.67 12.94
N PRO A 120 -3.15 4.30 14.17
CA PRO A 120 -3.74 2.98 14.37
C PRO A 120 -5.00 2.75 13.52
N MET A 121 -5.77 3.78 13.25
CA MET A 121 -6.98 3.68 12.41
C MET A 121 -6.61 3.39 10.95
N ILE A 122 -5.54 4.01 10.46
CA ILE A 122 -5.09 3.82 9.07
C ILE A 122 -4.52 2.42 8.87
N THR A 123 -3.78 1.90 9.84
CA THR A 123 -3.05 0.64 9.69
C THR A 123 -3.81 -0.59 10.18
N ALA A 124 -4.97 -0.40 10.80
CA ALA A 124 -5.72 -1.49 11.44
C ALA A 124 -6.06 -2.64 10.49
N ASP A 125 -6.33 -2.36 9.22
CA ASP A 125 -6.73 -3.36 8.25
C ASP A 125 -5.57 -3.89 7.38
N PHE A 126 -4.34 -3.44 7.61
CA PHE A 126 -3.20 -3.90 6.82
C PHE A 126 -3.07 -5.42 6.78
N PRO A 127 -3.15 -6.16 7.90
CA PRO A 127 -3.06 -7.62 7.83
C PRO A 127 -4.14 -8.26 6.97
N GLU A 128 -5.38 -7.78 7.06
CA GLU A 128 -6.49 -8.30 6.25
C GLU A 128 -6.31 -7.98 4.78
N THR A 129 -5.89 -6.75 4.48
CA THR A 129 -5.63 -6.31 3.10
C THR A 129 -4.54 -7.16 2.47
N MET A 130 -3.46 -7.41 3.19
CA MET A 130 -2.36 -8.24 2.70
C MET A 130 -2.81 -9.68 2.46
N ALA A 131 -3.64 -10.23 3.35
CA ALA A 131 -4.19 -11.57 3.17
C ALA A 131 -5.08 -11.65 1.92
N SER A 132 -5.90 -10.63 1.69
CA SER A 132 -6.77 -10.55 0.52
C SER A 132 -5.96 -10.40 -0.77
N LEU A 133 -4.90 -9.62 -0.74
CA LEU A 133 -3.99 -9.46 -1.87
C LEU A 133 -3.38 -10.82 -2.27
N VAL A 134 -2.87 -11.55 -1.30
CA VAL A 134 -2.28 -12.87 -1.51
C VAL A 134 -3.32 -13.84 -2.07
N ALA A 135 -4.52 -13.84 -1.51
CA ALA A 135 -5.60 -14.73 -1.96
C ALA A 135 -5.95 -14.48 -3.43
N LEU A 136 -6.07 -13.21 -3.82
CA LEU A 136 -6.38 -12.86 -5.20
C LEU A 136 -5.23 -13.21 -6.14
N ALA A 137 -3.98 -12.98 -5.71
CA ALA A 137 -2.81 -13.35 -6.50
C ALA A 137 -2.74 -14.84 -6.75
N LYS A 138 -3.06 -15.67 -5.74
CA LYS A 138 -3.15 -17.12 -5.90
C LYS A 138 -4.21 -17.51 -6.91
N GLU A 139 -5.38 -16.90 -6.82
CA GLU A 139 -6.51 -17.18 -7.70
C GLU A 139 -6.15 -16.88 -9.15
N ARG A 140 -5.47 -15.75 -9.40
CA ARG A 140 -5.07 -15.33 -10.74
C ARG A 140 -3.89 -16.11 -11.31
N SER A 141 -3.13 -16.78 -10.43
CA SER A 141 -1.94 -17.55 -10.84
C SER A 141 -2.23 -19.00 -11.15
N SER A 142 -3.41 -19.48 -10.82
CA SER A 142 -3.77 -20.89 -11.04
C SER A 142 -4.45 -21.15 -12.37
#